data_059c3f761f4a93a433635f72174d8869
#
_entry.id   059c3f761f4a93a433635f72174d8869
#
_cell.length_a   1.000
_cell.length_b   1.000
_cell.length_c   1.000
_cell.angle_alpha   90.00
_cell.angle_beta   90.00
_cell.angle_gamma   90.00
#
_symmetry.space_group_name_H-M   'P 1'
#
loop_
_entity.id
_entity.type
_entity.pdbx_description
1 polymer ?
#
loop_
_entity_poly.entity_id
_entity_poly.type
_entity_poly.pdbx_seq_one_letter_code
_entity_poly.pdbx_strand_id
1 'polypeptide(L)'
;VGLGLMGHGIAQISAAAGFQTVGVDLNAEVLANGQKAIETSVAKLNSRKASKSPDFDAPAATEETLARLSYASTVDAVAQCDLIVEAIVENLDIKKDFYAKLGANCKPEAIFATNTSSLSVSELGERLRPRS
;
A
#
# COMPACT_ATOMS: atom_id res chain seq x y z
N VAL A 1 -0.12 -3.86 0.43
CA VAL A 1 -0.19 -5.03 -0.47
C VAL A 1 -1.62 -5.21 -0.96
N GLY A 2 -1.77 -5.49 -2.25
CA GLY A 2 -3.05 -5.43 -2.95
C GLY A 2 -3.30 -4.01 -3.49
N LEU A 3 -3.12 -3.80 -4.79
CA LEU A 3 -3.20 -2.48 -5.42
C LEU A 3 -4.50 -2.26 -6.21
N GLY A 4 -5.55 -2.99 -5.82
CA GLY A 4 -6.90 -2.83 -6.34
C GLY A 4 -7.57 -1.53 -5.88
N LEU A 5 -8.89 -1.51 -5.86
CA LEU A 5 -9.69 -0.30 -5.61
C LEU A 5 -9.32 0.43 -4.30
N MET A 6 -9.18 -0.29 -3.19
CA MET A 6 -8.81 0.31 -1.91
C MET A 6 -7.31 0.49 -1.75
N GLY A 7 -6.52 -0.49 -2.17
CA GLY A 7 -5.07 -0.50 -1.98
C GLY A 7 -4.34 0.62 -2.69
N HIS A 8 -4.71 0.98 -3.92
CA HIS A 8 -4.07 2.09 -4.62
C HIS A 8 -4.36 3.44 -3.94
N GLY A 9 -5.56 3.63 -3.38
CA GLY A 9 -5.90 4.82 -2.61
C GLY A 9 -5.09 4.93 -1.31
N ILE A 10 -4.89 3.81 -0.60
CA ILE A 10 -4.06 3.75 0.61
C ILE A 10 -2.60 4.11 0.27
N ALA A 11 -2.04 3.55 -0.79
CA ALA A 11 -0.68 3.86 -1.24
C ALA A 11 -0.52 5.35 -1.59
N GLN A 12 -1.50 5.91 -2.29
CA GLN A 12 -1.52 7.32 -2.66
C GLN A 12 -1.49 8.25 -1.44
N ILE A 13 -2.37 8.05 -0.47
CA ILE A 13 -2.43 8.91 0.72
C ILE A 13 -1.19 8.76 1.59
N SER A 14 -0.60 7.58 1.66
CA SER A 14 0.65 7.34 2.38
C SER A 14 1.81 8.13 1.78
N ALA A 15 1.97 8.08 0.46
CA ALA A 15 2.99 8.85 -0.25
C ALA A 15 2.74 10.37 -0.15
N ALA A 16 1.49 10.81 -0.26
CA ALA A 16 1.13 12.21 -0.10
C ALA A 16 1.41 12.75 1.31
N ALA A 17 1.32 11.89 2.33
CA ALA A 17 1.66 12.21 3.71
C ALA A 17 3.18 12.25 3.99
N GLY A 18 4.02 11.91 3.02
CA GLY A 18 5.48 11.98 3.14
C GLY A 18 6.18 10.63 3.37
N PHE A 19 5.46 9.51 3.37
CA PHE A 19 6.05 8.20 3.59
C PHE A 19 6.62 7.60 2.30
N GLN A 20 7.79 7.00 2.41
CA GLN A 20 8.30 6.12 1.37
C GLN A 20 7.37 4.90 1.28
N THR A 21 6.77 4.68 0.12
CA THR A 21 5.68 3.73 -0.05
C THR A 21 5.97 2.77 -1.18
N VAL A 22 5.80 1.48 -0.93
CA VAL A 22 5.85 0.46 -1.98
C VAL A 22 4.47 -0.16 -2.17
N GLY A 23 3.94 -0.07 -3.39
CA GLY A 23 2.72 -0.77 -3.80
C GLY A 23 3.05 -2.16 -4.32
N VAL A 24 2.41 -3.18 -3.78
CA VAL A 24 2.66 -4.58 -4.16
C VAL A 24 1.38 -5.24 -4.61
N ASP A 25 1.41 -5.87 -5.76
CA ASP A 25 0.38 -6.80 -6.22
C ASP A 25 1.00 -7.92 -7.04
N LEU A 26 0.58 -9.16 -6.79
CA LEU A 26 1.07 -10.33 -7.54
C LEU A 26 0.54 -10.35 -8.98
N ASN A 27 -0.59 -9.68 -9.24
CA ASN A 27 -1.16 -9.54 -10.56
C ASN A 27 -0.59 -8.30 -11.26
N ALA A 28 0.16 -8.50 -12.34
CA ALA A 28 0.82 -7.43 -13.07
C ALA A 28 -0.15 -6.40 -13.66
N GLU A 29 -1.34 -6.82 -14.10
CA GLU A 29 -2.38 -5.93 -14.62
C GLU A 29 -2.97 -5.04 -13.52
N VAL A 30 -3.29 -5.62 -12.37
CA VAL A 30 -3.77 -4.86 -11.19
C VAL A 30 -2.71 -3.87 -10.72
N LEU A 31 -1.45 -4.27 -10.70
CA LEU A 31 -0.32 -3.41 -10.33
C LEU A 31 -0.20 -2.21 -11.27
N ALA A 32 -0.22 -2.44 -12.58
CA ALA A 32 -0.13 -1.39 -13.59
C ALA A 32 -1.33 -0.44 -13.55
N ASN A 33 -2.54 -0.96 -13.40
CA ASN A 33 -3.76 -0.17 -13.28
C ASN A 33 -3.76 0.67 -12.00
N GLY A 34 -3.31 0.11 -10.89
CA GLY A 34 -3.16 0.81 -9.62
C GLY A 34 -2.16 1.96 -9.72
N GLN A 35 -1.00 1.73 -10.31
CA GLN A 35 -0.01 2.78 -10.56
C GLN A 35 -0.59 3.93 -11.39
N LYS A 36 -1.22 3.61 -12.51
CA LYS A 36 -1.85 4.62 -13.37
C LYS A 36 -2.95 5.41 -12.67
N ALA A 37 -3.77 4.75 -11.86
CA ALA A 37 -4.81 5.39 -11.07
C ALA A 37 -4.22 6.37 -10.05
N ILE A 38 -3.12 6.02 -9.39
CA ILE A 38 -2.41 6.90 -8.45
C ILE A 38 -1.85 8.12 -9.17
N GLU A 39 -1.12 7.93 -10.27
CA GLU A 39 -0.54 9.02 -11.05
C GLU A 39 -1.59 10.03 -11.50
N THR A 40 -2.68 9.55 -12.04
CA THR A 40 -3.81 10.39 -12.49
C THR A 40 -4.45 11.15 -11.33
N SER A 41 -4.69 10.46 -10.22
CA SER A 41 -5.36 11.04 -9.04
C SER A 41 -4.48 12.10 -8.36
N VAL A 42 -3.20 11.85 -8.19
CA VAL A 42 -2.26 12.82 -7.58
C VAL A 42 -2.18 14.10 -8.42
N ALA A 43 -2.02 13.97 -9.74
CA ALA A 43 -1.99 15.11 -10.63
C ALA A 43 -3.29 15.94 -10.57
N LYS A 44 -4.44 15.27 -10.56
CA LYS A 44 -5.74 15.92 -10.48
C LYS A 44 -5.96 16.67 -9.16
N LEU A 45 -5.58 16.07 -8.04
CA LEU A 45 -5.70 16.70 -6.73
C LEU A 45 -4.80 17.95 -6.61
N ASN A 46 -3.57 17.86 -7.07
CA ASN A 46 -2.64 18.99 -7.04
C ASN A 46 -3.08 20.12 -7.98
N SER A 47 -3.61 19.80 -9.16
CA SER A 47 -4.20 20.82 -10.05
C SER A 47 -5.37 21.56 -9.40
N ARG A 48 -6.22 20.86 -8.64
CA ARG A 48 -7.30 21.48 -7.88
C ARG A 48 -6.80 22.39 -6.76
N LYS A 49 -5.71 22.02 -6.09
CA LYS A 49 -5.06 22.88 -5.08
C LYS A 49 -4.50 24.15 -5.73
N ALA A 50 -3.82 24.03 -6.86
CA ALA A 50 -3.27 25.15 -7.59
C ALA A 50 -4.34 26.16 -8.04
N SER A 51 -5.52 25.67 -8.43
CA SER A 51 -6.64 26.56 -8.80
C SER A 51 -7.17 27.42 -7.65
N LYS A 52 -6.92 27.02 -6.40
CA LYS A 52 -7.33 27.72 -5.17
C LYS A 52 -6.19 28.48 -4.49
N SER A 53 -4.96 28.16 -4.84
CA SER A 53 -3.74 28.72 -4.23
C SER A 53 -2.72 28.99 -5.35
N PRO A 54 -2.66 30.24 -5.87
CA PRO A 54 -1.80 30.57 -7.02
C PRO A 54 -0.32 30.28 -6.82
N ASP A 55 0.17 30.31 -5.58
CA ASP A 55 1.57 30.04 -5.24
C ASP A 55 1.88 28.53 -5.10
N PHE A 56 0.88 27.66 -5.25
CA PHE A 56 1.07 26.22 -5.15
C PHE A 56 1.57 25.63 -6.47
N ASP A 57 2.79 25.09 -6.45
CA ASP A 57 3.41 24.42 -7.60
C ASP A 57 2.88 22.98 -7.73
N ALA A 58 1.83 22.79 -8.50
CA ALA A 58 1.21 21.49 -8.71
C ALA A 58 2.12 20.47 -9.41
N PRO A 59 2.87 20.80 -10.47
CA PRO A 59 3.84 19.90 -11.08
C PRO A 59 4.91 19.42 -10.10
N ALA A 60 5.52 20.31 -9.35
CA ALA A 60 6.55 19.97 -8.36
C ALA A 60 6.00 19.08 -7.23
N ALA A 61 4.82 19.41 -6.71
CA ALA A 61 4.16 18.60 -5.67
C ALA A 61 3.77 17.21 -6.17
N THR A 62 3.36 17.08 -7.42
CA THR A 62 3.05 15.80 -8.06
C THR A 62 4.29 14.94 -8.20
N GLU A 63 5.37 15.50 -8.73
CA GLU A 63 6.66 14.81 -8.89
C GLU A 63 7.20 14.33 -7.53
N GLU A 64 7.15 15.17 -6.51
CA GLU A 64 7.60 14.84 -5.15
C GLU A 64 6.81 13.68 -4.54
N THR A 65 5.48 13.68 -4.67
CA THR A 65 4.64 12.59 -4.18
C THR A 65 4.92 11.28 -4.93
N LEU A 66 4.98 11.31 -6.25
CA LEU A 66 5.24 10.13 -7.07
C LEU A 66 6.66 9.56 -6.88
N ALA A 67 7.62 10.40 -6.55
CA ALA A 67 8.99 9.97 -6.24
C ALA A 67 9.09 9.11 -4.95
N ARG A 68 8.11 9.22 -4.05
CA ARG A 68 8.02 8.38 -2.84
C ARG A 68 7.41 7.02 -3.09
N LEU A 69 6.85 6.78 -4.27
CA LEU A 69 6.19 5.54 -4.65
C LEU A 69 7.10 4.66 -5.47
N SER A 70 7.13 3.39 -5.11
CA SER A 70 7.70 2.30 -5.90
C SER A 70 6.71 1.16 -5.99
N TYR A 71 6.93 0.24 -6.92
CA TYR A 71 6.00 -0.85 -7.21
C TYR A 71 6.75 -2.17 -7.35
N ALA A 72 6.15 -3.24 -6.87
CA ALA A 72 6.74 -4.57 -6.96
C ALA A 72 5.66 -5.65 -7.12
N SER A 73 6.04 -6.75 -7.77
CA SER A 73 5.16 -7.90 -8.00
C SER A 73 5.41 -9.06 -7.02
N THR A 74 6.25 -8.86 -6.03
CA THR A 74 6.57 -9.88 -5.02
C THR A 74 6.38 -9.33 -3.61
N VAL A 75 5.93 -10.18 -2.69
CA VAL A 75 5.74 -9.83 -1.28
C VAL A 75 7.06 -9.56 -0.55
N ASP A 76 8.17 -10.07 -1.05
CA ASP A 76 9.51 -9.83 -0.47
C ASP A 76 9.88 -8.34 -0.42
N ALA A 77 9.29 -7.53 -1.30
CA ALA A 77 9.51 -6.08 -1.32
C ALA A 77 9.09 -5.37 -0.02
N VAL A 78 8.23 -5.97 0.80
CA VAL A 78 7.76 -5.37 2.07
C VAL A 78 8.57 -5.82 3.29
N ALA A 79 9.56 -6.70 3.13
CA ALA A 79 10.32 -7.28 4.24
C ALA A 79 10.96 -6.23 5.16
N GLN A 80 11.35 -5.08 4.63
CA GLN A 80 11.99 -3.99 5.36
C GLN A 80 11.04 -2.84 5.73
N CYS A 81 9.75 -2.96 5.44
CA CYS A 81 8.78 -1.94 5.78
C CYS A 81 8.49 -1.90 7.29
N ASP A 82 8.22 -0.70 7.79
CA ASP A 82 7.83 -0.48 9.19
C ASP A 82 6.34 -0.70 9.41
N LEU A 83 5.54 -0.39 8.40
CA LEU A 83 4.10 -0.59 8.36
C LEU A 83 3.72 -1.31 7.06
N ILE A 84 2.96 -2.37 7.19
CA ILE A 84 2.44 -3.13 6.04
C ILE A 84 0.92 -3.12 6.12
N VAL A 85 0.29 -2.54 5.11
CA VAL A 85 -1.16 -2.49 4.98
C VAL A 85 -1.61 -3.50 3.94
N GLU A 86 -2.50 -4.41 4.33
CA GLU A 86 -3.07 -5.43 3.47
C GLU A 86 -4.45 -5.02 2.97
N ALA A 87 -4.65 -5.06 1.67
CA ALA A 87 -5.91 -4.80 0.98
C ALA A 87 -6.14 -5.83 -0.14
N ILE A 88 -5.77 -7.10 0.12
CA ILE A 88 -5.96 -8.22 -0.82
C ILE A 88 -7.39 -8.73 -0.80
N VAL A 89 -7.69 -9.73 -1.63
CA VAL A 89 -9.03 -10.31 -1.71
C VAL A 89 -9.56 -10.76 -0.34
N GLU A 90 -10.86 -10.61 -0.11
CA GLU A 90 -11.55 -10.95 1.14
C GLU A 90 -11.76 -12.47 1.22
N ASN A 91 -10.66 -13.21 1.38
CA ASN A 91 -10.62 -14.66 1.54
C ASN A 91 -9.70 -15.01 2.70
N LEU A 92 -10.25 -15.67 3.71
CA LEU A 92 -9.54 -15.95 4.96
C LEU A 92 -8.30 -16.84 4.76
N ASP A 93 -8.39 -17.87 3.91
CA ASP A 93 -7.28 -18.80 3.70
C ASP A 93 -6.12 -18.13 2.95
N ILE A 94 -6.44 -17.31 1.93
CA ILE A 94 -5.45 -16.52 1.19
C ILE A 94 -4.76 -15.53 2.15
N LYS A 95 -5.51 -14.86 3.00
CA LYS A 95 -4.95 -13.93 4.00
C LYS A 95 -4.10 -14.64 5.03
N LYS A 96 -4.52 -15.80 5.52
CA LYS A 96 -3.72 -16.62 6.46
C LYS A 96 -2.36 -17.02 5.86
N ASP A 97 -2.35 -17.46 4.61
CA ASP A 97 -1.11 -17.82 3.91
C ASP A 97 -0.21 -16.60 3.70
N PHE A 98 -0.81 -15.47 3.34
CA PHE A 98 -0.10 -14.20 3.19
C PHE A 98 0.56 -13.76 4.51
N TYR A 99 -0.17 -13.75 5.62
CA TYR A 99 0.38 -13.36 6.91
C TYR A 99 1.43 -14.35 7.43
N ALA A 100 1.30 -15.64 7.16
CA ALA A 100 2.33 -16.62 7.50
C ALA A 100 3.66 -16.34 6.79
N LYS A 101 3.61 -15.97 5.50
CA LYS A 101 4.80 -15.58 4.74
C LYS A 101 5.42 -14.28 5.27
N LEU A 102 4.60 -13.30 5.61
CA LEU A 102 5.08 -12.05 6.18
C LEU A 102 5.76 -12.25 7.54
N GLY A 103 5.15 -13.02 8.41
CA GLY A 103 5.70 -13.29 9.75
C GLY A 103 7.08 -13.95 9.73
N ALA A 104 7.38 -14.71 8.67
CA ALA A 104 8.68 -15.34 8.49
C ALA A 104 9.76 -14.38 7.95
N ASN A 105 9.39 -13.31 7.25
CA ASN A 105 10.32 -12.50 6.45
C ASN A 105 10.40 -11.02 6.85
N CYS A 106 9.43 -10.51 7.61
CA CYS A 106 9.39 -9.10 8.00
C CYS A 106 10.12 -8.83 9.31
N LYS A 107 10.43 -7.55 9.54
CA LYS A 107 11.04 -7.11 10.81
C LYS A 107 10.14 -7.49 12.00
N PRO A 108 10.72 -7.88 13.16
CA PRO A 108 9.95 -8.20 14.36
C PRO A 108 9.06 -7.06 14.85
N GLU A 109 9.49 -5.82 14.68
CA GLU A 109 8.79 -4.60 15.09
C GLU A 109 7.81 -4.06 14.05
N ALA A 110 7.70 -4.67 12.86
CA ALA A 110 6.79 -4.22 11.82
C ALA A 110 5.33 -4.26 12.29
N ILE A 111 4.58 -3.22 11.93
CA ILE A 111 3.15 -3.12 12.21
C ILE A 111 2.38 -3.65 11.01
N PHE A 112 1.42 -4.52 11.26
CA PHE A 112 0.56 -5.09 10.23
C PHE A 112 -0.86 -4.55 10.41
N ALA A 113 -1.39 -3.96 9.34
CA ALA A 113 -2.75 -3.45 9.28
C ALA A 113 -3.52 -4.16 8.16
N THR A 114 -4.79 -4.42 8.39
CA THR A 114 -5.67 -5.04 7.40
C THR A 114 -6.84 -4.12 7.06
N ASN A 115 -7.23 -4.09 5.79
CA ASN A 115 -8.43 -3.39 5.32
C ASN A 115 -9.69 -4.27 5.41
N THR A 116 -9.63 -5.42 6.09
CA THR A 116 -10.81 -6.26 6.29
C THR A 116 -11.83 -5.59 7.22
N SER A 117 -13.11 -5.76 6.91
CA SER A 117 -14.23 -5.34 7.77
C SER A 117 -15.04 -6.52 8.31
N SER A 118 -14.81 -7.72 7.82
CA SER A 118 -15.62 -8.92 8.09
C SER A 118 -14.86 -10.11 8.66
N LEU A 119 -13.53 -10.16 8.47
CA LEU A 119 -12.70 -11.26 8.95
C LEU A 119 -12.09 -10.97 10.33
N SER A 120 -11.84 -12.02 11.11
CA SER A 120 -11.23 -11.89 12.43
C SER A 120 -9.77 -11.43 12.34
N VAL A 121 -9.49 -10.22 12.81
CA VAL A 121 -8.14 -9.65 12.87
C VAL A 121 -7.25 -10.45 13.82
N SER A 122 -7.81 -10.95 14.95
CA SER A 122 -7.09 -11.80 15.90
C SER A 122 -6.62 -13.09 15.26
N GLU A 123 -7.47 -13.75 14.49
CA GLU A 123 -7.15 -14.99 13.78
C GLU A 123 -6.06 -14.79 12.72
N LEU A 124 -6.07 -13.65 12.03
CA LEU A 124 -5.01 -13.27 11.10
C LEU A 124 -3.70 -12.99 11.84
N GLY A 125 -3.76 -12.30 12.97
CA GLY A 125 -2.61 -11.94 13.78
C GLY A 125 -1.87 -13.14 14.38
N GLU A 126 -2.56 -14.23 14.69
CA GLU A 126 -1.94 -15.48 15.17
C GLU A 126 -0.93 -16.07 14.18
N ARG A 127 -1.10 -15.80 12.88
CA ARG A 127 -0.19 -16.28 11.83
C ARG A 127 1.12 -15.48 11.73
N LEU A 128 1.16 -14.28 12.30
CA LEU A 128 2.35 -13.43 12.33
C LEU A 128 3.36 -13.85 13.42
N ARG A 129 2.90 -14.56 14.43
CA ARG A 129 3.77 -15.01 15.53
C ARG A 129 4.47 -16.30 15.13
N PRO A 130 5.82 -16.37 15.28
CA PRO A 130 6.49 -17.65 15.17
C PRO A 130 5.89 -18.59 16.21
N ARG A 131 5.48 -19.77 15.77
CA ARG A 131 5.10 -20.83 16.71
C ARG A 131 6.35 -21.19 17.51
N SER A 132 6.33 -20.85 18.78
CA SER A 132 7.35 -21.31 19.73
C SER A 132 7.37 -22.84 19.83
#